data_fe04117c07b6185561a63c5ed3c4e173
#
_entry.id   fe04117c07b6185561a63c5ed3c4e173
#
_cell.length_a   1.000
_cell.length_b   1.000
_cell.length_c   1.000
_cell.angle_alpha   90.00
_cell.angle_beta   90.00
_cell.angle_gamma   90.00
#
_symmetry.space_group_name_H-M   'P 1'
#
loop_
_entity.id
_entity.type
_entity.pdbx_description
1 polymer ?
#
loop_
_entity_poly.entity_id
_entity_poly.type
_entity_poly.pdbx_seq_one_letter_code
_entity_poly.pdbx_strand_id
1 'polypeptide(L)'
;MAGVISVAKSITPQFVKRIISKRLGPSPSNLTPWNDEGLAADAAVFSRSQRAAENIDGMLSTFSMAAMDSLLSLQKAKGAVVEFGTYKGRSAAILANRVAPDEKFILVDIADYLDLQAIRSINPGVDFVQCASREFRRKYPDFRSIRKKSRLVHVDTSHSYRDTYSEMRLCDELLSPEGIAVFDDFTNLNYSQIIPAIYKYIYTNRTDLCVFMVTDEKCYLCRKSHLNFYLSFVLQGIIRSMAVRGINDAMIARSGWHREYRAIYLRTKSDGETGDRYGEEIYGNFYAGP
;
A
#
# COMPACT_ATOMS: atom_id res chain seq x y z
N MET A 1 11.07 -27.69 -20.98
CA MET A 1 9.90 -26.78 -20.95
C MET A 1 10.15 -25.41 -21.59
N ALA A 2 11.38 -24.87 -21.62
CA ALA A 2 11.70 -23.59 -22.26
C ALA A 2 11.43 -23.55 -23.79
N GLY A 3 11.65 -24.66 -24.51
CA GLY A 3 11.45 -24.69 -25.95
C GLY A 3 10.00 -24.59 -26.44
N VAL A 4 9.04 -25.11 -25.66
CA VAL A 4 7.61 -25.06 -26.03
C VAL A 4 7.02 -23.66 -25.90
N ILE A 5 7.53 -22.84 -24.96
CA ILE A 5 7.07 -21.47 -24.75
C ILE A 5 7.58 -20.54 -25.87
N SER A 6 8.79 -20.80 -26.41
CA SER A 6 9.37 -20.04 -27.50
C SER A 6 8.59 -20.21 -28.81
N VAL A 7 8.18 -21.44 -29.13
CA VAL A 7 7.39 -21.73 -30.36
C VAL A 7 5.99 -21.14 -30.29
N ALA A 8 5.34 -21.16 -29.11
CA ALA A 8 4.00 -20.57 -28.95
C ALA A 8 3.97 -19.04 -29.18
N LYS A 9 5.09 -18.35 -28.93
CA LYS A 9 5.17 -16.89 -29.14
C LYS A 9 5.22 -16.47 -30.61
N SER A 10 5.78 -17.30 -31.48
CA SER A 10 5.91 -16.99 -32.92
C SER A 10 4.60 -17.18 -33.69
N ILE A 11 3.70 -18.03 -33.18
CA ILE A 11 2.47 -18.44 -33.88
C ILE A 11 1.23 -17.69 -33.36
N THR A 12 1.33 -17.01 -32.22
CA THR A 12 0.16 -16.35 -31.61
C THR A 12 -0.22 -15.08 -32.37
N PRO A 13 -1.46 -14.95 -32.89
CA PRO A 13 -1.91 -13.75 -33.58
C PRO A 13 -1.75 -12.49 -32.72
N GLN A 14 -1.45 -11.36 -33.35
CA GLN A 14 -1.20 -10.09 -32.64
C GLN A 14 -2.34 -9.67 -31.70
N PHE A 15 -3.59 -9.95 -32.08
CA PHE A 15 -4.74 -9.62 -31.24
C PHE A 15 -4.79 -10.47 -29.96
N VAL A 16 -4.40 -11.75 -30.04
CA VAL A 16 -4.29 -12.66 -28.87
C VAL A 16 -3.14 -12.22 -27.96
N LYS A 17 -2.00 -11.81 -28.55
CA LYS A 17 -0.90 -11.19 -27.80
C LYS A 17 -1.36 -9.93 -27.07
N ARG A 18 -2.20 -9.11 -27.69
CA ARG A 18 -2.77 -7.89 -27.09
C ARG A 18 -3.78 -8.18 -25.98
N ILE A 19 -4.59 -9.24 -26.11
CA ILE A 19 -5.51 -9.70 -25.04
C ILE A 19 -4.72 -10.26 -23.87
N ILE A 20 -3.71 -11.10 -24.17
CA ILE A 20 -2.84 -11.68 -23.15
C ILE A 20 -2.04 -10.56 -22.44
N SER A 21 -1.48 -9.59 -23.15
CA SER A 21 -0.74 -8.47 -22.55
C SER A 21 -1.65 -7.60 -21.66
N LYS A 22 -2.90 -7.35 -22.07
CA LYS A 22 -3.87 -6.63 -21.25
C LYS A 22 -4.25 -7.38 -19.97
N ARG A 23 -4.27 -8.72 -20.00
CA ARG A 23 -4.53 -9.56 -18.82
C ARG A 23 -3.29 -9.74 -17.93
N LEU A 24 -2.09 -9.65 -18.51
CA LEU A 24 -0.84 -9.90 -17.79
C LEU A 24 -0.31 -8.66 -17.04
N GLY A 25 -0.97 -7.49 -17.15
CA GLY A 25 -0.55 -6.22 -16.56
C GLY A 25 0.80 -5.70 -17.14
N PRO A 26 1.44 -4.72 -16.52
CA PRO A 26 2.62 -4.08 -17.07
C PRO A 26 3.81 -5.03 -17.20
N SER A 27 4.50 -4.94 -18.36
CA SER A 27 5.84 -5.50 -18.55
C SER A 27 6.86 -4.52 -17.95
N PRO A 28 8.00 -4.97 -17.42
CA PRO A 28 9.11 -4.10 -16.99
C PRO A 28 9.59 -3.15 -18.07
N SER A 29 9.50 -3.56 -19.34
CA SER A 29 9.80 -2.68 -20.49
C SER A 29 8.90 -1.45 -20.57
N ASN A 30 7.79 -1.43 -19.81
CA ASN A 30 6.81 -0.33 -19.79
C ASN A 30 6.85 0.45 -18.47
N LEU A 31 7.80 0.15 -17.56
CA LEU A 31 7.96 0.90 -16.33
C LEU A 31 8.60 2.25 -16.62
N THR A 32 8.09 3.29 -15.97
CA THR A 32 8.70 4.62 -16.02
C THR A 32 10.03 4.59 -15.25
N PRO A 33 11.13 5.12 -15.79
CA PRO A 33 12.36 5.26 -15.04
C PRO A 33 12.12 6.03 -13.74
N TRP A 34 12.63 5.51 -12.65
CA TRP A 34 12.52 6.15 -11.34
C TRP A 34 13.76 7.04 -11.08
N ASN A 35 13.54 8.23 -10.53
CA ASN A 35 14.61 9.08 -10.01
C ASN A 35 14.48 9.20 -8.48
N ASP A 36 15.57 9.52 -7.82
CA ASP A 36 15.66 9.62 -6.36
C ASP A 36 15.58 11.07 -5.86
N GLU A 37 15.01 11.96 -6.65
CA GLU A 37 14.84 13.35 -6.29
C GLU A 37 13.96 13.49 -5.03
N GLY A 38 14.45 14.22 -4.03
CA GLY A 38 13.69 14.46 -2.80
C GLY A 38 13.93 13.46 -1.66
N LEU A 39 14.64 12.35 -1.86
CA LEU A 39 14.84 11.32 -0.81
C LEU A 39 15.41 11.86 0.51
N ALA A 40 16.35 12.80 0.46
CA ALA A 40 16.94 13.38 1.68
C ALA A 40 15.91 14.22 2.48
N ALA A 41 15.07 14.98 1.79
CA ALA A 41 13.99 15.74 2.43
C ALA A 41 12.95 14.79 3.04
N ASP A 42 12.62 13.71 2.35
CA ASP A 42 11.71 12.68 2.84
C ASP A 42 12.24 11.98 4.10
N ALA A 43 13.52 11.69 4.18
CA ALA A 43 14.16 11.13 5.37
C ALA A 43 14.00 12.05 6.59
N ALA A 44 14.17 13.37 6.42
CA ALA A 44 13.99 14.33 7.50
C ALA A 44 12.53 14.41 7.99
N VAL A 45 11.55 14.33 7.08
CA VAL A 45 10.12 14.24 7.45
C VAL A 45 9.87 12.95 8.22
N PHE A 46 10.33 11.81 7.70
CA PHE A 46 10.15 10.52 8.35
C PHE A 46 10.74 10.48 9.77
N SER A 47 11.96 11.00 9.97
CA SER A 47 12.59 11.03 11.29
C SER A 47 11.79 11.84 12.32
N ARG A 48 11.09 12.88 11.91
CA ARG A 48 10.16 13.60 12.81
C ARG A 48 8.93 12.77 13.13
N SER A 49 8.34 12.14 12.11
CA SER A 49 7.16 11.28 12.26
C SER A 49 7.45 10.08 13.15
N GLN A 50 8.60 9.44 12.98
CA GLN A 50 9.04 8.31 13.77
C GLN A 50 9.18 8.68 15.25
N ARG A 51 9.88 9.78 15.56
CA ARG A 51 10.00 10.26 16.96
C ARG A 51 8.66 10.56 17.61
N ALA A 52 7.71 11.13 16.85
CA ALA A 52 6.37 11.36 17.37
C ALA A 52 5.64 10.04 17.64
N ALA A 53 5.73 9.08 16.73
CA ALA A 53 5.09 7.76 16.85
C ALA A 53 5.70 6.90 17.97
N GLU A 54 7.00 6.98 18.22
CA GLU A 54 7.68 6.22 19.27
C GLU A 54 7.21 6.59 20.68
N ASN A 55 6.71 7.81 20.86
CA ASN A 55 6.12 8.26 22.14
C ASN A 55 4.67 7.81 22.32
N ILE A 56 4.05 7.22 21.29
CA ILE A 56 2.68 6.72 21.32
C ILE A 56 2.73 5.18 21.37
N ASP A 57 2.05 4.61 22.35
CA ASP A 57 1.93 3.15 22.48
C ASP A 57 1.16 2.55 21.29
N GLY A 58 1.63 1.40 20.81
CA GLY A 58 1.04 0.70 19.66
C GLY A 58 1.99 -0.31 19.03
N MET A 59 1.47 -1.13 18.11
CA MET A 59 2.15 -2.30 17.56
C MET A 59 2.67 -2.10 16.14
N LEU A 60 2.86 -0.88 15.67
CA LEU A 60 3.38 -0.61 14.34
C LEU A 60 4.91 -0.70 14.31
N SER A 61 5.47 -1.56 13.48
CA SER A 61 6.92 -1.72 13.32
C SER A 61 7.54 -0.53 12.57
N THR A 62 8.83 -0.27 12.83
CA THR A 62 9.60 0.76 12.10
C THR A 62 9.64 0.46 10.60
N PHE A 63 9.67 -0.80 10.21
CA PHE A 63 9.60 -1.23 8.82
C PHE A 63 8.29 -0.80 8.16
N SER A 64 7.15 -1.10 8.79
CA SER A 64 5.84 -0.68 8.29
C SER A 64 5.67 0.83 8.26
N MET A 65 6.18 1.55 9.26
CA MET A 65 6.24 3.01 9.24
C MET A 65 7.00 3.54 8.01
N ALA A 66 8.20 3.00 7.75
CA ALA A 66 9.03 3.42 6.63
C ALA A 66 8.39 3.11 5.27
N ALA A 67 7.76 1.94 5.13
CA ALA A 67 7.09 1.54 3.91
C ALA A 67 5.88 2.44 3.60
N MET A 68 5.03 2.74 4.60
CA MET A 68 3.89 3.63 4.45
C MET A 68 4.34 5.07 4.11
N ASP A 69 5.32 5.59 4.84
CA ASP A 69 5.86 6.93 4.59
C ASP A 69 6.51 7.04 3.20
N SER A 70 7.22 5.99 2.76
CA SER A 70 7.81 5.93 1.42
C SER A 70 6.76 6.05 0.32
N LEU A 71 5.61 5.38 0.47
CA LEU A 71 4.53 5.44 -0.52
C LEU A 71 3.79 6.79 -0.47
N LEU A 72 3.57 7.35 0.72
CA LEU A 72 2.94 8.66 0.87
C LEU A 72 3.78 9.78 0.28
N SER A 73 5.11 9.71 0.41
CA SER A 73 6.02 10.72 -0.12
C SER A 73 6.00 10.81 -1.66
N LEU A 74 5.55 9.76 -2.35
CA LEU A 74 5.44 9.72 -3.80
C LEU A 74 4.22 10.45 -4.35
N GLN A 75 3.17 10.55 -3.53
CA GLN A 75 1.89 11.07 -3.99
C GLN A 75 1.95 12.58 -4.17
N LYS A 76 1.83 13.05 -5.41
CA LYS A 76 1.78 14.47 -5.76
C LYS A 76 0.35 15.04 -5.69
N ALA A 77 -0.64 14.18 -5.94
CA ALA A 77 -2.03 14.58 -5.86
C ALA A 77 -2.46 14.73 -4.40
N LYS A 78 -3.13 15.84 -4.13
CA LYS A 78 -3.77 16.08 -2.83
C LYS A 78 -5.05 15.27 -2.69
N GLY A 79 -5.41 14.95 -1.46
CA GLY A 79 -6.64 14.21 -1.18
C GLY A 79 -6.76 13.86 0.30
N ALA A 80 -7.91 13.37 0.70
CA ALA A 80 -8.12 12.97 2.08
C ALA A 80 -7.21 11.78 2.45
N VAL A 81 -6.74 11.77 3.69
CA VAL A 81 -6.10 10.63 4.34
C VAL A 81 -7.05 10.13 5.41
N VAL A 82 -7.43 8.86 5.33
CA VAL A 82 -8.40 8.24 6.24
C VAL A 82 -7.78 7.02 6.89
N GLU A 83 -7.93 6.87 8.18
CA GLU A 83 -7.52 5.69 8.93
C GLU A 83 -8.69 5.11 9.71
N PHE A 84 -8.93 3.82 9.55
CA PHE A 84 -9.91 3.03 10.28
C PHE A 84 -9.18 2.09 11.25
N GLY A 85 -9.49 2.19 12.55
CA GLY A 85 -8.74 1.54 13.62
C GLY A 85 -7.49 2.34 13.96
N THR A 86 -7.59 3.20 14.95
CA THR A 86 -6.50 4.12 15.29
C THR A 86 -5.81 3.76 16.60
N TYR A 87 -6.50 2.99 17.44
CA TYR A 87 -6.05 2.70 18.81
C TYR A 87 -5.55 3.98 19.50
N LYS A 88 -4.28 4.03 19.92
CA LYS A 88 -3.69 5.22 20.57
C LYS A 88 -3.10 6.24 19.56
N GLY A 89 -3.02 5.91 18.26
CA GLY A 89 -2.62 6.84 17.20
C GLY A 89 -1.16 6.73 16.74
N ARG A 90 -0.47 5.62 16.99
CA ARG A 90 0.93 5.44 16.55
C ARG A 90 1.08 5.54 15.03
N SER A 91 0.22 4.90 14.26
CA SER A 91 0.15 5.00 12.80
C SER A 91 -0.32 6.39 12.36
N ALA A 92 -1.32 6.95 13.05
CA ALA A 92 -1.81 8.29 12.79
C ALA A 92 -0.69 9.36 12.88
N ALA A 93 0.27 9.22 13.81
CA ALA A 93 1.39 10.14 13.93
C ALA A 93 2.33 10.10 12.70
N ILE A 94 2.51 8.94 12.07
CA ILE A 94 3.25 8.83 10.81
C ILE A 94 2.50 9.52 9.68
N LEU A 95 1.20 9.28 9.58
CA LEU A 95 0.35 9.86 8.54
C LEU A 95 0.25 11.38 8.68
N ALA A 96 0.08 11.89 9.90
CA ALA A 96 -0.15 13.29 10.22
C ALA A 96 0.89 14.26 9.60
N ASN A 97 2.17 13.87 9.59
CA ASN A 97 3.25 14.68 9.03
C ASN A 97 3.26 14.73 7.49
N ARG A 98 2.49 13.86 6.83
CA ARG A 98 2.35 13.81 5.37
C ARG A 98 1.05 14.45 4.88
N VAL A 99 0.17 14.88 5.77
CA VAL A 99 -1.08 15.54 5.41
C VAL A 99 -0.88 17.05 5.41
N ALA A 100 -1.13 17.68 4.27
CA ALA A 100 -1.03 19.13 4.13
C ALA A 100 -2.19 19.85 4.87
N PRO A 101 -2.02 21.13 5.27
CA PRO A 101 -3.06 21.86 6.01
C PRO A 101 -4.39 22.00 5.26
N ASP A 102 -4.39 21.91 3.95
CA ASP A 102 -5.57 21.98 3.08
C ASP A 102 -6.15 20.61 2.72
N GLU A 103 -5.59 19.53 3.25
CA GLU A 103 -6.11 18.17 3.11
C GLU A 103 -6.93 17.77 4.34
N LYS A 104 -7.91 16.89 4.14
CA LYS A 104 -8.65 16.27 5.24
C LYS A 104 -7.87 15.10 5.82
N PHE A 105 -7.66 15.11 7.14
CA PHE A 105 -7.11 13.99 7.89
C PHE A 105 -8.17 13.46 8.83
N ILE A 106 -8.59 12.21 8.62
CA ILE A 106 -9.75 11.63 9.30
C ILE A 106 -9.35 10.32 9.96
N LEU A 107 -9.54 10.27 11.26
CA LEU A 107 -9.28 9.11 12.10
C LEU A 107 -10.60 8.53 12.59
N VAL A 108 -10.77 7.22 12.47
CA VAL A 108 -12.02 6.53 12.79
C VAL A 108 -11.73 5.34 13.69
N ASP A 109 -12.37 5.28 14.84
CA ASP A 109 -12.31 4.12 15.74
C ASP A 109 -13.65 3.91 16.46
N ILE A 110 -13.92 2.68 16.88
CA ILE A 110 -15.10 2.38 17.71
C ILE A 110 -14.92 2.85 19.15
N ALA A 111 -13.69 2.90 19.61
CA ALA A 111 -13.29 3.29 20.96
C ALA A 111 -12.54 4.61 20.97
N ASP A 112 -12.58 5.32 22.06
CA ASP A 112 -11.87 6.58 22.28
C ASP A 112 -10.58 6.32 23.08
N TYR A 113 -9.64 5.59 22.47
CA TYR A 113 -8.30 5.38 23.03
C TYR A 113 -7.25 6.33 22.46
N LEU A 114 -7.64 7.08 21.41
CA LEU A 114 -6.74 7.95 20.66
C LEU A 114 -6.22 9.10 21.53
N ASP A 115 -4.89 9.27 21.60
CA ASP A 115 -4.31 10.52 22.07
C ASP A 115 -4.47 11.61 21.00
N LEU A 116 -5.70 12.11 20.90
CA LEU A 116 -6.07 13.12 19.93
C LEU A 116 -5.27 14.42 20.10
N GLN A 117 -4.85 14.74 21.34
CA GLN A 117 -4.05 15.94 21.59
C GLN A 117 -2.63 15.78 21.01
N ALA A 118 -2.01 14.62 21.18
CA ALA A 118 -0.73 14.33 20.55
C ALA A 118 -0.80 14.41 19.03
N ILE A 119 -1.86 13.86 18.41
CA ILE A 119 -2.01 13.94 16.95
C ILE A 119 -2.29 15.39 16.49
N ARG A 120 -3.11 16.15 17.21
CA ARG A 120 -3.38 17.57 16.92
C ARG A 120 -2.14 18.47 17.04
N SER A 121 -1.19 18.11 17.89
CA SER A 121 0.09 18.83 17.97
C SER A 121 0.92 18.70 16.68
N ILE A 122 0.71 17.61 15.91
CA ILE A 122 1.37 17.37 14.63
C ILE A 122 0.53 17.93 13.47
N ASN A 123 -0.77 17.62 13.48
CA ASN A 123 -1.73 18.09 12.47
C ASN A 123 -3.01 18.62 13.15
N PRO A 124 -3.16 19.94 13.31
CA PRO A 124 -4.32 20.52 13.98
C PRO A 124 -5.65 20.28 13.26
N GLY A 125 -5.60 19.98 11.95
CA GLY A 125 -6.79 19.77 11.10
C GLY A 125 -7.35 18.34 11.16
N VAL A 126 -6.93 17.51 12.13
CA VAL A 126 -7.43 16.13 12.23
C VAL A 126 -8.86 16.07 12.76
N ASP A 127 -9.70 15.32 12.04
CA ASP A 127 -11.05 14.94 12.45
C ASP A 127 -11.02 13.55 13.11
N PHE A 128 -11.61 13.40 14.29
CA PHE A 128 -11.86 12.08 14.90
C PHE A 128 -13.34 11.73 14.85
N VAL A 129 -13.65 10.55 14.34
CA VAL A 129 -15.03 10.05 14.21
C VAL A 129 -15.18 8.73 14.97
N GLN A 130 -15.81 8.78 16.12
CA GLN A 130 -16.05 7.58 16.92
C GLN A 130 -17.20 6.76 16.34
N CYS A 131 -16.86 5.73 15.56
CA CYS A 131 -17.83 4.76 15.00
C CYS A 131 -17.13 3.53 14.43
N ALA A 132 -17.90 2.48 14.19
CA ALA A 132 -17.43 1.34 13.41
C ALA A 132 -17.22 1.75 11.93
N SER A 133 -16.24 1.14 11.24
CA SER A 133 -15.94 1.42 9.82
C SER A 133 -17.18 1.33 8.91
N ARG A 134 -18.06 0.34 9.15
CA ARG A 134 -19.32 0.15 8.42
C ARG A 134 -20.33 1.29 8.61
N GLU A 135 -20.21 2.09 9.66
CA GLU A 135 -21.09 3.21 9.96
C GLU A 135 -20.57 4.55 9.44
N PHE A 136 -19.27 4.61 9.10
CA PHE A 136 -18.56 5.82 8.74
C PHE A 136 -19.26 6.63 7.66
N ARG A 137 -19.73 5.97 6.61
CA ARG A 137 -20.46 6.63 5.51
C ARG A 137 -21.67 7.46 6.00
N ARG A 138 -22.33 7.00 7.06
CA ARG A 138 -23.50 7.68 7.65
C ARG A 138 -23.11 8.68 8.70
N LYS A 139 -22.06 8.40 9.46
CA LYS A 139 -21.63 9.18 10.62
C LYS A 139 -20.76 10.37 10.28
N TYR A 140 -20.00 10.29 9.18
CA TYR A 140 -19.14 11.39 8.74
C TYR A 140 -19.94 12.35 7.84
N PRO A 141 -20.23 13.60 8.27
CA PRO A 141 -21.10 14.53 7.53
C PRO A 141 -20.57 14.85 6.14
N ASP A 142 -19.25 14.98 6.03
CA ASP A 142 -18.55 15.38 4.80
C ASP A 142 -18.15 14.19 3.92
N PHE A 143 -18.73 13.01 4.11
CA PHE A 143 -18.36 11.80 3.35
C PHE A 143 -18.33 12.02 1.84
N ARG A 144 -19.29 12.80 1.31
CA ARG A 144 -19.34 13.10 -0.14
C ARG A 144 -18.13 13.89 -0.64
N SER A 145 -17.54 14.73 0.21
CA SER A 145 -16.38 15.55 -0.16
C SER A 145 -15.10 14.75 -0.35
N ILE A 146 -14.97 13.59 0.32
CA ILE A 146 -13.81 12.70 0.27
C ILE A 146 -14.01 11.49 -0.64
N ARG A 147 -15.23 11.23 -1.09
CA ARG A 147 -15.55 10.11 -2.00
C ARG A 147 -14.80 10.25 -3.32
N LYS A 148 -14.06 9.22 -3.72
CA LYS A 148 -13.15 9.20 -4.90
C LYS A 148 -12.06 10.29 -4.85
N LYS A 149 -11.76 10.81 -3.67
CA LYS A 149 -10.76 11.86 -3.45
C LYS A 149 -9.79 11.55 -2.32
N SER A 150 -9.90 10.36 -1.70
CA SER A 150 -8.93 9.96 -0.69
C SER A 150 -7.67 9.41 -1.36
N ARG A 151 -6.51 9.95 -1.01
CA ARG A 151 -5.22 9.48 -1.53
C ARG A 151 -4.63 8.35 -0.71
N LEU A 152 -5.08 8.19 0.54
CA LEU A 152 -4.76 7.05 1.38
C LEU A 152 -5.99 6.64 2.19
N VAL A 153 -6.20 5.33 2.29
CA VAL A 153 -7.09 4.70 3.27
C VAL A 153 -6.31 3.59 3.96
N HIS A 154 -6.02 3.74 5.25
CA HIS A 154 -5.41 2.72 6.10
C HIS A 154 -6.50 2.01 6.88
N VAL A 155 -6.47 0.68 6.92
CA VAL A 155 -7.46 -0.18 7.59
C VAL A 155 -6.75 -1.11 8.55
N ASP A 156 -7.03 -0.94 9.84
CA ASP A 156 -6.49 -1.70 10.96
C ASP A 156 -7.58 -1.90 12.01
N THR A 157 -8.58 -2.73 11.70
CA THR A 157 -9.81 -2.85 12.49
C THR A 157 -9.97 -4.23 13.12
N SER A 158 -11.12 -4.88 12.93
CA SER A 158 -11.47 -6.16 13.56
C SER A 158 -10.80 -7.39 12.94
N HIS A 159 -10.19 -7.26 11.78
CA HIS A 159 -9.53 -8.33 11.00
C HIS A 159 -10.45 -9.52 10.65
N SER A 160 -11.78 -9.36 10.82
CA SER A 160 -12.73 -10.40 10.44
C SER A 160 -12.98 -10.39 8.93
N TYR A 161 -13.29 -11.56 8.34
CA TYR A 161 -13.64 -11.67 6.93
C TYR A 161 -14.73 -10.66 6.51
N ARG A 162 -15.79 -10.55 7.32
CA ARG A 162 -16.96 -9.75 7.02
C ARG A 162 -16.65 -8.25 7.01
N ASP A 163 -15.91 -7.81 8.01
CA ASP A 163 -15.54 -6.41 8.12
C ASP A 163 -14.52 -6.04 7.04
N THR A 164 -13.47 -6.84 6.86
CA THR A 164 -12.48 -6.63 5.79
C THR A 164 -13.13 -6.55 4.40
N TYR A 165 -14.10 -7.43 4.10
CA TYR A 165 -14.83 -7.37 2.82
C TYR A 165 -15.65 -6.08 2.68
N SER A 166 -16.26 -5.61 3.77
CA SER A 166 -17.00 -4.34 3.80
C SER A 166 -16.07 -3.13 3.64
N GLU A 167 -14.91 -3.19 4.26
CA GLU A 167 -13.88 -2.16 4.20
C GLU A 167 -13.21 -2.07 2.82
N MET A 168 -13.05 -3.19 2.13
CA MET A 168 -12.65 -3.19 0.71
C MET A 168 -13.63 -2.38 -0.15
N ARG A 169 -14.95 -2.52 0.10
CA ARG A 169 -15.97 -1.71 -0.58
C ARG A 169 -15.83 -0.23 -0.24
N LEU A 170 -15.57 0.06 1.03
CA LEU A 170 -15.39 1.44 1.50
C LEU A 170 -14.13 2.07 0.89
N CYS A 171 -13.02 1.34 0.84
CA CYS A 171 -11.80 1.77 0.16
C CYS A 171 -12.04 2.04 -1.32
N ASP A 172 -12.75 1.14 -2.01
CA ASP A 172 -13.08 1.34 -3.43
C ASP A 172 -13.95 2.59 -3.66
N GLU A 173 -14.84 2.93 -2.71
CA GLU A 173 -15.67 4.12 -2.77
C GLU A 173 -14.87 5.41 -2.45
N LEU A 174 -13.90 5.36 -1.55
CA LEU A 174 -13.15 6.53 -1.08
C LEU A 174 -11.96 6.89 -1.99
N LEU A 175 -11.21 5.89 -2.47
CA LEU A 175 -9.94 6.11 -3.16
C LEU A 175 -10.07 6.92 -4.44
N SER A 176 -9.23 7.94 -4.55
CA SER A 176 -8.94 8.65 -5.79
C SER A 176 -8.28 7.72 -6.82
N PRO A 177 -8.12 8.11 -8.09
CA PRO A 177 -7.40 7.32 -9.08
C PRO A 177 -5.97 6.96 -8.65
N GLU A 178 -5.26 7.88 -7.99
CA GLU A 178 -3.88 7.70 -7.51
C GLU A 178 -3.79 7.16 -6.09
N GLY A 179 -4.95 6.94 -5.43
CA GLY A 179 -5.01 6.56 -4.02
C GLY A 179 -4.52 5.14 -3.74
N ILE A 180 -4.07 4.93 -2.50
CA ILE A 180 -3.61 3.65 -1.97
C ILE A 180 -4.53 3.23 -0.83
N ALA A 181 -4.97 1.96 -0.82
CA ALA A 181 -5.49 1.32 0.38
C ALA A 181 -4.41 0.46 1.02
N VAL A 182 -4.34 0.50 2.35
CA VAL A 182 -3.41 -0.30 3.15
C VAL A 182 -4.23 -1.11 4.15
N PHE A 183 -4.08 -2.42 4.15
CA PHE A 183 -4.72 -3.31 5.11
C PHE A 183 -3.66 -3.92 6.02
N ASP A 184 -3.87 -3.80 7.32
CA ASP A 184 -2.99 -4.38 8.33
C ASP A 184 -3.23 -5.86 8.52
N ASP A 185 -2.30 -6.52 9.20
CA ASP A 185 -2.33 -7.94 9.56
C ASP A 185 -2.57 -8.91 8.39
N PHE A 186 -2.27 -8.49 7.15
CA PHE A 186 -2.55 -9.28 5.95
C PHE A 186 -1.87 -10.66 5.95
N THR A 187 -0.66 -10.75 6.49
CA THR A 187 0.12 -11.99 6.55
C THR A 187 0.09 -12.66 7.92
N ASN A 188 -0.63 -12.07 8.88
CA ASN A 188 -0.75 -12.60 10.23
C ASN A 188 -1.71 -13.80 10.25
N LEU A 189 -1.19 -14.99 10.56
CA LEU A 189 -1.97 -16.23 10.57
C LEU A 189 -3.09 -16.23 11.64
N ASN A 190 -2.99 -15.41 12.69
CA ASN A 190 -4.07 -15.23 13.67
C ASN A 190 -5.31 -14.58 13.02
N TYR A 191 -5.11 -13.84 11.94
CA TYR A 191 -6.16 -13.14 11.19
C TYR A 191 -6.25 -13.65 9.74
N SER A 192 -6.12 -14.95 9.56
CA SER A 192 -6.06 -15.63 8.25
C SER A 192 -7.26 -15.34 7.32
N GLN A 193 -8.32 -14.71 7.82
CA GLN A 193 -9.51 -14.36 7.04
C GLN A 193 -9.38 -13.06 6.22
N ILE A 194 -8.37 -12.25 6.48
CA ILE A 194 -8.12 -10.99 5.74
C ILE A 194 -7.81 -11.30 4.28
N ILE A 195 -6.87 -12.21 4.03
CA ILE A 195 -6.44 -12.59 2.67
C ILE A 195 -7.64 -13.00 1.78
N PRO A 196 -8.46 -14.01 2.18
CA PRO A 196 -9.58 -14.41 1.34
C PRO A 196 -10.64 -13.32 1.17
N ALA A 197 -10.85 -12.43 2.16
CA ALA A 197 -11.79 -11.33 2.04
C ALA A 197 -11.36 -10.33 0.96
N ILE A 198 -10.10 -9.91 0.96
CA ILE A 198 -9.54 -8.98 -0.02
C ILE A 198 -9.60 -9.57 -1.43
N TYR A 199 -9.11 -10.80 -1.63
CA TYR A 199 -9.11 -11.42 -2.95
C TYR A 199 -10.52 -11.77 -3.42
N LYS A 200 -11.42 -12.19 -2.53
CA LYS A 200 -12.83 -12.38 -2.88
C LYS A 200 -13.42 -11.10 -3.43
N TYR A 201 -13.17 -9.96 -2.77
CA TYR A 201 -13.67 -8.67 -3.25
C TYR A 201 -13.14 -8.35 -4.65
N ILE A 202 -11.81 -8.47 -4.85
CA ILE A 202 -11.16 -8.15 -6.12
C ILE A 202 -11.70 -9.00 -7.28
N TYR A 203 -11.92 -10.30 -7.05
CA TYR A 203 -12.30 -11.22 -8.12
C TYR A 203 -13.81 -11.28 -8.38
N THR A 204 -14.66 -10.94 -7.41
CA THR A 204 -16.12 -11.06 -7.56
C THR A 204 -16.83 -9.74 -7.79
N ASN A 205 -16.16 -8.60 -7.58
CA ASN A 205 -16.76 -7.30 -7.83
C ASN A 205 -16.17 -6.66 -9.09
N ARG A 206 -16.91 -5.72 -9.69
CA ARG A 206 -16.42 -4.90 -10.81
C ARG A 206 -15.55 -3.77 -10.28
N THR A 207 -14.40 -4.14 -9.69
CA THR A 207 -13.42 -3.19 -9.19
C THR A 207 -12.18 -3.13 -10.08
N ASP A 208 -11.51 -2.00 -10.09
CA ASP A 208 -10.18 -1.82 -10.70
C ASP A 208 -9.06 -1.84 -9.65
N LEU A 209 -9.38 -2.14 -8.37
CA LEU A 209 -8.37 -2.32 -7.33
C LEU A 209 -7.54 -3.58 -7.58
N CYS A 210 -6.27 -3.48 -7.30
CA CYS A 210 -5.33 -4.60 -7.35
C CYS A 210 -4.26 -4.46 -6.28
N VAL A 211 -3.80 -5.59 -5.75
CA VAL A 211 -2.64 -5.64 -4.85
C VAL A 211 -1.37 -5.39 -5.67
N PHE A 212 -0.52 -4.45 -5.27
CA PHE A 212 0.76 -4.17 -5.91
C PHE A 212 1.96 -4.44 -5.03
N MET A 213 1.79 -4.37 -3.71
CA MET A 213 2.84 -4.66 -2.74
C MET A 213 2.26 -5.35 -1.51
N VAL A 214 3.03 -6.24 -0.93
CA VAL A 214 2.76 -6.92 0.35
C VAL A 214 4.01 -6.81 1.20
N THR A 215 3.86 -6.65 2.49
CA THR A 215 4.95 -6.75 3.49
C THR A 215 4.66 -7.90 4.44
N ASP A 216 5.51 -8.10 5.45
CA ASP A 216 5.27 -9.09 6.50
C ASP A 216 3.99 -8.82 7.30
N GLU A 217 3.50 -7.58 7.30
CA GLU A 217 2.33 -7.17 8.07
C GLU A 217 1.18 -6.67 7.17
N LYS A 218 1.48 -5.96 6.09
CA LYS A 218 0.50 -5.16 5.36
C LYS A 218 0.33 -5.52 3.90
N CYS A 219 -0.88 -5.27 3.39
CA CYS A 219 -1.23 -5.37 1.98
C CYS A 219 -1.52 -3.97 1.42
N TYR A 220 -0.93 -3.65 0.28
CA TYR A 220 -1.07 -2.35 -0.38
C TYR A 220 -1.77 -2.51 -1.72
N LEU A 221 -2.88 -1.81 -1.88
CA LEU A 221 -3.70 -1.83 -3.09
C LEU A 221 -3.71 -0.46 -3.77
N CYS A 222 -3.77 -0.46 -5.08
CA CYS A 222 -4.01 0.73 -5.89
C CYS A 222 -5.00 0.42 -7.01
N ARG A 223 -5.39 1.45 -7.77
CA ARG A 223 -6.16 1.24 -8.99
C ARG A 223 -5.25 0.77 -10.13
N LYS A 224 -5.75 -0.10 -10.99
CA LYS A 224 -5.00 -0.63 -12.16
C LYS A 224 -4.44 0.47 -13.06
N SER A 225 -5.11 1.63 -13.13
CA SER A 225 -4.63 2.79 -13.88
C SER A 225 -3.29 3.35 -13.36
N HIS A 226 -3.00 3.18 -12.07
CA HIS A 226 -1.77 3.67 -11.41
C HIS A 226 -0.80 2.55 -11.02
N LEU A 227 -1.13 1.31 -11.38
CA LEU A 227 -0.28 0.15 -11.05
C LEU A 227 1.15 0.30 -11.58
N ASN A 228 1.34 0.78 -12.82
CA ASN A 228 2.66 0.98 -13.40
C ASN A 228 3.49 1.99 -12.61
N PHE A 229 2.89 3.06 -12.14
CA PHE A 229 3.56 4.08 -11.34
C PHE A 229 4.09 3.48 -10.03
N TYR A 230 3.24 2.80 -9.27
CA TYR A 230 3.65 2.20 -8.00
C TYR A 230 4.63 1.05 -8.19
N LEU A 231 4.44 0.18 -9.19
CA LEU A 231 5.41 -0.88 -9.48
C LEU A 231 6.77 -0.32 -9.94
N SER A 232 6.79 0.78 -10.70
CA SER A 232 8.05 1.44 -11.07
C SER A 232 8.84 1.87 -9.84
N PHE A 233 8.18 2.47 -8.87
CA PHE A 233 8.82 2.83 -7.61
C PHE A 233 9.26 1.60 -6.81
N VAL A 234 8.37 0.64 -6.60
CA VAL A 234 8.68 -0.54 -5.78
C VAL A 234 9.86 -1.34 -6.38
N LEU A 235 9.93 -1.44 -7.70
CA LEU A 235 11.01 -2.18 -8.37
C LEU A 235 12.33 -1.41 -8.46
N GLN A 236 12.30 -0.08 -8.51
CA GLN A 236 13.48 0.72 -8.83
C GLN A 236 13.92 1.66 -7.71
N GLY A 237 13.02 2.05 -6.79
CA GLY A 237 13.27 3.10 -5.78
C GLY A 237 13.05 2.69 -4.34
N ILE A 238 12.19 1.69 -4.05
CA ILE A 238 11.75 1.40 -2.68
C ILE A 238 12.92 1.06 -1.74
N ILE A 239 13.89 0.28 -2.19
CA ILE A 239 15.03 -0.14 -1.35
C ILE A 239 15.83 1.09 -0.90
N ARG A 240 16.11 2.04 -1.81
CA ARG A 240 16.81 3.28 -1.45
C ARG A 240 15.94 4.16 -0.56
N SER A 241 14.64 4.21 -0.82
CA SER A 241 13.68 4.92 0.02
C SER A 241 13.60 4.37 1.45
N MET A 242 13.67 3.04 1.60
CA MET A 242 13.75 2.38 2.91
C MET A 242 15.08 2.66 3.61
N ALA A 243 16.20 2.60 2.88
CA ALA A 243 17.53 2.83 3.42
C ALA A 243 17.71 4.24 4.00
N VAL A 244 17.22 5.29 3.32
CA VAL A 244 17.27 6.67 3.86
C VAL A 244 16.36 6.88 5.08
N ARG A 245 15.45 5.95 5.33
CA ARG A 245 14.58 5.87 6.54
C ARG A 245 15.17 4.95 7.62
N GLY A 246 16.40 4.49 7.45
CA GLY A 246 17.11 3.66 8.43
C GLY A 246 16.90 2.16 8.28
N ILE A 247 16.16 1.70 7.26
CA ILE A 247 15.92 0.28 6.98
C ILE A 247 16.91 -0.19 5.90
N ASN A 248 18.07 -0.71 6.32
CA ASN A 248 19.15 -1.08 5.41
C ASN A 248 19.11 -2.54 4.96
N ASP A 249 18.28 -3.35 5.58
CA ASP A 249 18.09 -4.78 5.32
C ASP A 249 16.83 -5.08 4.51
N ALA A 250 16.18 -4.07 3.94
CA ALA A 250 15.03 -4.26 3.08
C ALA A 250 15.41 -4.98 1.77
N MET A 251 14.54 -5.88 1.33
CA MET A 251 14.65 -6.55 0.03
C MET A 251 13.29 -6.70 -0.62
N ILE A 252 13.27 -6.87 -1.93
CA ILE A 252 12.08 -7.20 -2.69
C ILE A 252 12.11 -8.63 -3.21
N ALA A 253 10.95 -9.25 -3.22
CA ALA A 253 10.73 -10.58 -3.77
C ALA A 253 9.36 -10.61 -4.46
N ARG A 254 9.01 -11.70 -5.12
CA ARG A 254 7.65 -11.89 -5.64
C ARG A 254 6.73 -12.45 -4.56
N SER A 255 5.50 -11.95 -4.51
CA SER A 255 4.47 -12.52 -3.66
C SER A 255 3.88 -13.84 -4.21
N GLY A 256 4.20 -14.21 -5.47
CA GLY A 256 3.75 -15.43 -6.09
C GLY A 256 4.41 -15.69 -7.44
N TRP A 257 4.41 -16.97 -7.89
CA TRP A 257 5.02 -17.41 -9.15
C TRP A 257 4.12 -17.18 -10.37
N HIS A 258 2.83 -16.97 -10.15
CA HIS A 258 1.86 -16.85 -11.24
C HIS A 258 1.91 -15.46 -11.88
N ARG A 259 1.82 -15.39 -13.21
CA ARG A 259 1.86 -14.12 -13.97
C ARG A 259 0.69 -13.17 -13.65
N GLU A 260 -0.42 -13.69 -13.16
CA GLU A 260 -1.57 -12.90 -12.69
C GLU A 260 -1.30 -12.19 -11.37
N TYR A 261 -0.37 -12.71 -10.57
CA TYR A 261 0.08 -12.16 -9.31
C TYR A 261 1.26 -11.23 -9.54
N ARG A 262 1.02 -9.94 -9.48
CA ARG A 262 2.05 -8.93 -9.70
C ARG A 262 2.39 -8.10 -8.46
N ALA A 263 1.92 -8.53 -7.31
CA ALA A 263 2.32 -7.92 -6.08
C ALA A 263 3.79 -8.25 -5.78
N ILE A 264 4.50 -7.23 -5.33
CA ILE A 264 5.86 -7.32 -4.85
C ILE A 264 5.80 -7.60 -3.35
N TYR A 265 6.63 -8.53 -2.88
CA TYR A 265 6.84 -8.75 -1.46
C TYR A 265 8.06 -7.94 -1.00
N LEU A 266 7.81 -6.92 -0.21
CA LEU A 266 8.84 -6.11 0.45
C LEU A 266 9.00 -6.61 1.88
N ARG A 267 10.20 -7.06 2.25
CA ARG A 267 10.52 -7.62 3.57
C ARG A 267 11.94 -7.30 4.01
N THR A 268 12.29 -7.65 5.23
CA THR A 268 13.66 -7.66 5.70
C THR A 268 14.41 -8.91 5.19
N LYS A 269 15.71 -8.81 5.06
CA LYS A 269 16.58 -9.94 4.76
C LYS A 269 16.64 -10.88 5.97
N SER A 270 16.63 -12.18 5.71
CA SER A 270 16.98 -13.18 6.73
C SER A 270 18.49 -13.30 6.86
N ASP A 271 18.98 -13.83 8.00
CA ASP A 271 20.40 -14.05 8.21
C ASP A 271 21.01 -14.90 7.08
N GLY A 272 22.08 -14.38 6.49
CA GLY A 272 22.79 -15.04 5.38
C GLY A 272 22.19 -14.82 3.98
N GLU A 273 21.06 -14.14 3.85
CA GLU A 273 20.53 -13.76 2.54
C GLU A 273 21.30 -12.63 1.90
N THR A 274 21.77 -12.86 0.68
CA THR A 274 22.29 -11.80 -0.21
C THR A 274 21.13 -11.26 -1.04
N GLY A 275 20.32 -10.35 -0.44
CA GLY A 275 18.99 -9.95 -0.91
C GLY A 275 18.87 -9.46 -2.35
N ASP A 276 19.92 -8.87 -2.88
CA ASP A 276 19.88 -8.28 -4.23
C ASP A 276 19.73 -9.33 -5.33
N ARG A 277 20.24 -10.54 -5.13
CA ARG A 277 20.09 -11.65 -6.07
C ARG A 277 18.67 -12.17 -6.23
N TYR A 278 17.91 -12.24 -5.13
CA TYR A 278 16.59 -12.87 -5.15
C TYR A 278 15.55 -12.00 -5.87
N GLY A 279 15.60 -10.69 -5.69
CA GLY A 279 14.75 -9.73 -6.39
C GLY A 279 15.11 -9.66 -7.88
N GLU A 280 16.39 -9.49 -8.22
CA GLU A 280 16.88 -9.36 -9.60
C GLU A 280 16.72 -10.65 -10.40
N GLU A 281 17.06 -11.82 -9.86
CA GLU A 281 16.89 -13.10 -10.56
C GLU A 281 15.43 -13.39 -10.87
N ILE A 282 14.52 -13.18 -9.92
CA ILE A 282 13.10 -13.43 -10.17
C ILE A 282 12.53 -12.39 -11.12
N TYR A 283 12.85 -11.11 -10.97
CA TYR A 283 12.34 -10.08 -11.85
C TYR A 283 13.07 -10.01 -13.17
N GLY A 284 14.40 -10.09 -13.18
CA GLY A 284 15.20 -10.16 -14.39
C GLY A 284 14.77 -11.31 -15.30
N ASN A 285 14.73 -12.54 -14.79
CA ASN A 285 14.34 -13.73 -15.54
C ASN A 285 12.85 -13.80 -15.87
N PHE A 286 12.00 -13.22 -15.04
CA PHE A 286 10.56 -13.31 -15.24
C PHE A 286 10.02 -12.21 -16.14
N TYR A 287 10.66 -11.06 -16.15
CA TYR A 287 10.26 -9.90 -16.94
C TYR A 287 11.15 -9.67 -18.16
N ALA A 288 12.43 -10.02 -18.10
CA ALA A 288 13.30 -10.14 -19.26
C ALA A 288 13.02 -11.44 -20.05
N GLY A 289 12.09 -12.23 -19.56
CA GLY A 289 11.66 -13.41 -20.27
C GLY A 289 11.24 -13.07 -21.68
N PRO A 290 11.41 -14.05 -22.53
CA PRO A 290 11.54 -13.93 -23.97
C PRO A 290 10.41 -13.21 -24.62
#